data_99810aaead0ad290f6919ef663528e62
#
_entry.id   99810aaead0ad290f6919ef663528e62
#
_cell.length_a   1.000
_cell.length_b   1.000
_cell.length_c   1.000
_cell.angle_alpha   90.00
_cell.angle_beta   90.00
_cell.angle_gamma   90.00
#
_symmetry.space_group_name_H-M   'P 1'
#
loop_
_entity.id
_entity.type
_entity.pdbx_description
1 polymer ?
#
loop_
_entity_poly.entity_id
_entity_poly.type
_entity_poly.pdbx_seq_one_letter_code
_entity_poly.pdbx_strand_id
1 'polypeptide(L)'
;MNKPVFFRRPFKYTYFNATLILVVINVVVFFLTYFNRNLQYSLSLNVYYVLNYKMFWQFFTYMFVHGGFTHLFFNMFGLLIFGIAVERVIGSKEFLLFYLLCGVISGAFSFVVYLLTGSARVVLMGASGAIYSVLFAYAVCYPNSRVFIWGFLPIRSPVLVMIYTIIEIVEQLFTYSNVAHLTHLFGFVAAFLYFIIRMGINPIKVWKNVLHKDNPNREQSNDNEDL
;
A
#
# COMPACT_ATOMS: atom_id res chain seq x y z
N MET A 1 -32.44 11.74 6.16
CA MET A 1 -31.10 11.62 5.58
C MET A 1 -30.06 11.76 6.69
N ASN A 2 -29.40 10.67 7.12
CA ASN A 2 -28.34 10.75 8.14
C ASN A 2 -27.16 11.53 7.55
N LYS A 3 -26.77 12.63 8.23
CA LYS A 3 -25.56 13.38 7.84
C LYS A 3 -24.37 12.43 7.85
N PRO A 4 -23.53 12.39 6.79
CA PRO A 4 -22.37 11.53 6.81
C PRO A 4 -21.47 11.90 7.98
N VAL A 5 -21.00 10.88 8.72
CA VAL A 5 -20.05 11.05 9.82
C VAL A 5 -18.83 11.82 9.29
N PHE A 6 -18.29 12.75 10.08
CA PHE A 6 -17.19 13.66 9.69
C PHE A 6 -16.03 12.94 8.95
N PHE A 7 -15.66 11.75 9.38
CA PHE A 7 -14.62 10.94 8.75
C PHE A 7 -14.98 10.37 7.36
N ARG A 8 -16.25 10.38 6.95
CA ARG A 8 -16.75 9.88 5.64
C ARG A 8 -16.94 10.99 4.61
N ARG A 9 -16.18 12.06 4.69
CA ARG A 9 -16.21 13.16 3.72
C ARG A 9 -14.88 13.22 2.97
N PRO A 10 -14.75 12.55 1.82
CA PRO A 10 -13.56 12.70 0.96
C PRO A 10 -13.36 14.19 0.62
N PHE A 11 -12.11 14.57 0.34
CA PHE A 11 -11.82 15.91 -0.13
C PHE A 11 -12.53 16.18 -1.46
N LYS A 12 -12.86 17.47 -1.72
CA LYS A 12 -13.28 17.89 -3.06
C LYS A 12 -12.19 17.49 -4.06
N TYR A 13 -12.59 16.88 -5.17
CA TYR A 13 -11.66 16.42 -6.20
C TYR A 13 -10.75 17.55 -6.67
N THR A 14 -9.45 17.30 -6.65
CA THR A 14 -8.40 18.16 -7.17
C THR A 14 -7.30 17.27 -7.75
N TYR A 15 -6.67 17.68 -8.85
CA TYR A 15 -5.59 16.92 -9.46
C TYR A 15 -4.36 17.81 -9.69
N PHE A 16 -3.20 17.42 -9.12
CA PHE A 16 -1.93 18.16 -9.24
C PHE A 16 -0.68 17.26 -9.27
N ASN A 17 -0.81 16.00 -9.74
CA ASN A 17 0.28 15.03 -9.85
C ASN A 17 1.00 14.73 -8.53
N ALA A 18 0.27 14.48 -7.45
CA ALA A 18 0.84 14.16 -6.14
C ALA A 18 1.75 12.92 -6.18
N THR A 19 1.43 11.93 -7.01
CA THR A 19 2.28 10.76 -7.25
C THR A 19 3.67 11.16 -7.72
N LEU A 20 3.78 12.08 -8.68
CA LEU A 20 5.08 12.54 -9.18
C LEU A 20 5.85 13.32 -8.10
N ILE A 21 5.16 14.13 -7.31
CA ILE A 21 5.77 14.83 -6.17
C ILE A 21 6.36 13.83 -5.18
N LEU A 22 5.62 12.77 -4.84
CA LEU A 22 6.11 11.70 -3.95
C LEU A 22 7.33 10.99 -4.55
N VAL A 23 7.32 10.69 -5.84
CA VAL A 23 8.48 10.08 -6.52
C VAL A 23 9.71 10.99 -6.41
N VAL A 24 9.57 12.29 -6.71
CA VAL A 24 10.68 13.24 -6.60
C VAL A 24 11.21 13.31 -5.18
N ILE A 25 10.34 13.39 -4.17
CA ILE A 25 10.76 13.41 -2.76
C ILE A 25 11.55 12.14 -2.41
N ASN A 26 11.09 10.95 -2.81
CA ASN A 26 11.78 9.70 -2.54
C ASN A 26 13.17 9.66 -3.22
N VAL A 27 13.28 10.12 -4.46
CA VAL A 27 14.55 10.18 -5.18
C VAL A 27 15.52 11.16 -4.50
N VAL A 28 15.06 12.33 -4.12
CA VAL A 28 15.89 13.33 -3.40
C VAL A 28 16.37 12.78 -2.07
N VAL A 29 15.46 12.21 -1.25
CA VAL A 29 15.82 11.63 0.05
C VAL A 29 16.78 10.45 -0.12
N PHE A 30 16.60 9.63 -1.17
CA PHE A 30 17.53 8.54 -1.47
C PHE A 30 18.96 9.05 -1.67
N PHE A 31 19.16 10.04 -2.53
CA PHE A 31 20.51 10.57 -2.74
C PHE A 31 21.11 11.23 -1.49
N LEU A 32 20.32 11.95 -0.70
CA LEU A 32 20.78 12.51 0.56
C LEU A 32 21.20 11.43 1.58
N THR A 33 20.46 10.34 1.67
CA THR A 33 20.72 9.26 2.63
C THR A 33 21.75 8.24 2.11
N TYR A 34 21.90 8.08 0.81
CA TYR A 34 22.87 7.16 0.20
C TYR A 34 24.32 7.53 0.53
N PHE A 35 24.63 8.82 0.53
CA PHE A 35 25.95 9.36 0.87
C PHE A 35 26.12 9.68 2.37
N ASN A 36 25.05 9.59 3.18
CA ASN A 36 25.08 9.89 4.60
C ASN A 36 24.37 8.82 5.42
N ARG A 37 25.12 7.83 5.88
CA ARG A 37 24.61 6.71 6.69
C ARG A 37 23.96 7.18 8.02
N ASN A 38 24.50 8.20 8.65
CA ASN A 38 23.90 8.72 9.89
C ASN A 38 22.52 9.31 9.63
N LEU A 39 22.35 10.04 8.53
CA LEU A 39 21.05 10.54 8.10
C LEU A 39 20.10 9.39 7.76
N GLN A 40 20.59 8.35 7.05
CA GLN A 40 19.81 7.16 6.73
C GLN A 40 19.22 6.51 8.00
N TYR A 41 20.05 6.26 9.03
CA TYR A 41 19.58 5.69 10.29
C TYR A 41 18.66 6.63 11.07
N SER A 42 18.94 7.92 11.06
CA SER A 42 18.11 8.93 11.73
C SER A 42 16.70 9.03 11.16
N LEU A 43 16.53 8.78 9.85
CA LEU A 43 15.24 8.86 9.17
C LEU A 43 14.53 7.50 9.06
N SER A 44 15.24 6.38 9.21
CA SER A 44 14.66 5.02 9.17
C SER A 44 13.99 4.67 10.50
N LEU A 45 12.93 3.86 10.46
CA LEU A 45 12.21 3.46 11.67
C LEU A 45 12.95 2.33 12.40
N ASN A 46 13.29 2.58 13.66
CA ASN A 46 13.96 1.63 14.52
C ASN A 46 13.47 1.76 15.96
N VAL A 47 13.11 0.61 16.57
CA VAL A 47 12.54 0.58 17.94
C VAL A 47 13.50 1.18 18.96
N TYR A 48 14.78 0.87 18.87
CA TYR A 48 15.79 1.37 19.79
C TYR A 48 15.91 2.91 19.76
N TYR A 49 15.94 3.50 18.56
CA TYR A 49 16.04 4.96 18.41
C TYR A 49 14.77 5.69 18.85
N VAL A 50 13.60 5.14 18.54
CA VAL A 50 12.33 5.74 18.98
C VAL A 50 12.22 5.74 20.50
N LEU A 51 12.53 4.64 21.18
CA LEU A 51 12.36 4.54 22.63
C LEU A 51 13.42 5.31 23.43
N ASN A 52 14.69 5.22 23.02
CA ASN A 52 15.79 5.79 23.79
C ASN A 52 16.10 7.24 23.43
N TYR A 53 15.97 7.61 22.13
CA TYR A 53 16.30 8.95 21.64
C TYR A 53 15.08 9.77 21.25
N LYS A 54 13.85 9.22 21.43
CA LYS A 54 12.57 9.92 21.13
C LYS A 54 12.43 10.36 19.67
N MET A 55 13.02 9.59 18.74
CA MET A 55 12.99 9.90 17.30
C MET A 55 11.64 9.54 16.68
N PHE A 56 10.54 10.15 17.15
CA PHE A 56 9.17 9.83 16.70
C PHE A 56 8.90 10.20 15.23
N TRP A 57 9.67 11.10 14.64
CA TRP A 57 9.59 11.42 13.22
C TRP A 57 9.83 10.19 12.31
N GLN A 58 10.52 9.16 12.82
CA GLN A 58 10.81 7.95 12.09
C GLN A 58 9.55 7.20 11.63
N PHE A 59 8.43 7.32 12.34
CA PHE A 59 7.14 6.76 11.88
C PHE A 59 6.65 7.33 10.56
N PHE A 60 7.10 8.52 10.21
CA PHE A 60 6.77 9.19 8.96
C PHE A 60 7.91 9.14 7.95
N THR A 61 9.15 9.39 8.40
CA THR A 61 10.28 9.58 7.48
C THR A 61 10.77 8.28 6.85
N TYR A 62 10.58 7.14 7.51
CA TYR A 62 11.06 5.83 7.05
C TYR A 62 10.58 5.48 5.65
N MET A 63 9.35 5.91 5.28
CA MET A 63 8.74 5.60 3.99
C MET A 63 9.41 6.32 2.81
N PHE A 64 10.29 7.28 3.06
CA PHE A 64 11.05 8.00 2.03
C PHE A 64 12.51 7.52 1.93
N VAL A 65 12.99 6.71 2.86
CA VAL A 65 14.35 6.18 2.89
C VAL A 65 14.41 4.84 2.16
N HIS A 66 15.47 4.59 1.37
CA HIS A 66 15.65 3.34 0.63
C HIS A 66 17.05 2.76 0.83
N GLY A 67 17.12 1.44 1.01
CA GLY A 67 18.37 0.73 1.30
C GLY A 67 19.34 0.58 0.12
N GLY A 68 18.85 0.80 -1.11
CA GLY A 68 19.66 0.69 -2.34
C GLY A 68 18.87 1.06 -3.58
N PHE A 69 19.59 1.17 -4.70
CA PHE A 69 19.01 1.62 -5.98
C PHE A 69 17.87 0.71 -6.46
N THR A 70 18.07 -0.60 -6.42
CA THR A 70 17.04 -1.59 -6.84
C THR A 70 15.77 -1.44 -5.99
N HIS A 71 15.93 -1.24 -4.68
CA HIS A 71 14.81 -1.02 -3.76
C HIS A 71 14.05 0.26 -4.11
N LEU A 72 14.74 1.38 -4.34
CA LEU A 72 14.13 2.62 -4.81
C LEU A 72 13.42 2.41 -6.14
N PHE A 73 14.11 1.81 -7.12
CA PHE A 73 13.58 1.63 -8.48
C PHE A 73 12.23 0.91 -8.47
N PHE A 74 12.13 -0.27 -7.82
CA PHE A 74 10.88 -1.03 -7.81
C PHE A 74 9.78 -0.32 -7.02
N ASN A 75 10.12 0.40 -5.95
CA ASN A 75 9.14 1.22 -5.24
C ASN A 75 8.60 2.35 -6.12
N MET A 76 9.46 3.10 -6.79
CA MET A 76 9.03 4.21 -7.66
C MET A 76 8.28 3.70 -8.88
N PHE A 77 8.69 2.58 -9.45
CA PHE A 77 8.00 1.94 -10.56
C PHE A 77 6.57 1.53 -10.19
N GLY A 78 6.39 0.86 -9.05
CA GLY A 78 5.06 0.51 -8.53
C GLY A 78 4.21 1.74 -8.22
N LEU A 79 4.82 2.77 -7.60
CA LEU A 79 4.14 4.02 -7.29
C LEU A 79 3.69 4.76 -8.56
N LEU A 80 4.50 4.79 -9.61
CA LEU A 80 4.14 5.42 -10.88
C LEU A 80 2.98 4.68 -11.56
N ILE A 81 3.05 3.35 -11.66
CA ILE A 81 2.02 2.56 -12.35
C ILE A 81 0.69 2.65 -11.62
N PHE A 82 0.67 2.31 -10.34
CA PHE A 82 -0.57 2.19 -9.59
C PHE A 82 -0.99 3.53 -8.97
N GLY A 83 -0.03 4.35 -8.54
CA GLY A 83 -0.31 5.62 -7.87
C GLY A 83 -0.98 6.63 -8.79
N ILE A 84 -0.48 6.82 -10.01
CA ILE A 84 -1.09 7.74 -10.99
C ILE A 84 -2.54 7.31 -11.29
N ALA A 85 -2.78 6.01 -11.46
CA ALA A 85 -4.12 5.50 -11.74
C ALA A 85 -5.07 5.76 -10.57
N VAL A 86 -4.67 5.44 -9.34
CA VAL A 86 -5.48 5.66 -8.13
C VAL A 86 -5.72 7.15 -7.90
N GLU A 87 -4.68 7.98 -8.01
CA GLU A 87 -4.77 9.44 -7.85
C GLU A 87 -5.79 10.07 -8.80
N ARG A 88 -5.86 9.60 -10.05
CA ARG A 88 -6.85 10.06 -11.03
C ARG A 88 -8.29 9.76 -10.61
N VAL A 89 -8.52 8.69 -9.84
CA VAL A 89 -9.87 8.33 -9.37
C VAL A 89 -10.27 9.11 -8.12
N ILE A 90 -9.38 9.14 -7.11
CA ILE A 90 -9.73 9.70 -5.79
C ILE A 90 -9.32 11.17 -5.62
N GLY A 91 -8.51 11.70 -6.54
CA GLY A 91 -7.94 13.05 -6.50
C GLY A 91 -6.69 13.14 -5.64
N SER A 92 -5.82 14.13 -5.93
CA SER A 92 -4.47 14.25 -5.34
C SER A 92 -4.49 14.45 -3.82
N LYS A 93 -5.43 15.23 -3.28
CA LYS A 93 -5.51 15.48 -1.82
C LYS A 93 -5.88 14.21 -1.06
N GLU A 94 -6.87 13.46 -1.56
CA GLU A 94 -7.29 12.22 -0.94
C GLU A 94 -6.21 11.14 -1.11
N PHE A 95 -5.53 11.09 -2.27
CA PHE A 95 -4.41 10.20 -2.52
C PHE A 95 -3.23 10.45 -1.57
N LEU A 96 -2.84 11.71 -1.33
CA LEU A 96 -1.80 12.04 -0.36
C LEU A 96 -2.17 11.61 1.05
N LEU A 97 -3.39 11.93 1.51
CA LEU A 97 -3.86 11.49 2.82
C LEU A 97 -3.82 9.96 2.93
N PHE A 98 -4.33 9.27 1.91
CA PHE A 98 -4.33 7.81 1.84
C PHE A 98 -2.91 7.24 1.92
N TYR A 99 -2.01 7.68 1.05
CA TYR A 99 -0.63 7.21 0.97
C TYR A 99 0.11 7.41 2.29
N LEU A 100 0.08 8.63 2.83
CA LEU A 100 0.81 8.97 4.04
C LEU A 100 0.23 8.25 5.28
N LEU A 101 -1.09 8.22 5.41
CA LEU A 101 -1.74 7.57 6.54
C LEU A 101 -1.51 6.06 6.53
N CYS A 102 -1.70 5.39 5.38
CA CYS A 102 -1.45 3.95 5.28
C CYS A 102 0.03 3.61 5.52
N GLY A 103 0.96 4.43 5.04
CA GLY A 103 2.38 4.25 5.32
C GLY A 103 2.71 4.40 6.82
N VAL A 104 2.20 5.44 7.47
CA VAL A 104 2.40 5.63 8.93
C VAL A 104 1.79 4.46 9.72
N ILE A 105 0.58 4.02 9.38
CA ILE A 105 -0.08 2.88 10.04
C ILE A 105 0.76 1.61 9.84
N SER A 106 1.24 1.32 8.63
CA SER A 106 2.07 0.14 8.35
C SER A 106 3.36 0.14 9.16
N GLY A 107 4.04 1.29 9.25
CA GLY A 107 5.22 1.45 10.08
C GLY A 107 4.94 1.30 11.58
N ALA A 108 3.83 1.86 12.06
CA ALA A 108 3.44 1.76 13.47
C ALA A 108 3.14 0.31 13.88
N PHE A 109 2.42 -0.45 13.06
CA PHE A 109 2.18 -1.88 13.32
C PHE A 109 3.48 -2.68 13.28
N SER A 110 4.35 -2.44 12.32
CA SER A 110 5.66 -3.09 12.25
C SER A 110 6.52 -2.77 13.49
N PHE A 111 6.50 -1.53 13.94
CA PHE A 111 7.16 -1.12 15.17
C PHE A 111 6.67 -1.91 16.39
N VAL A 112 5.34 -2.07 16.55
CA VAL A 112 4.76 -2.85 17.64
C VAL A 112 5.20 -4.31 17.56
N VAL A 113 5.20 -4.92 16.38
CA VAL A 113 5.67 -6.31 16.21
C VAL A 113 7.15 -6.42 16.56
N TYR A 114 8.00 -5.53 16.06
CA TYR A 114 9.44 -5.56 16.39
C TYR A 114 9.71 -5.35 17.88
N LEU A 115 8.89 -4.52 18.54
CA LEU A 115 8.97 -4.34 19.99
C LEU A 115 8.60 -5.64 20.73
N LEU A 116 7.51 -6.30 20.36
CA LEU A 116 7.02 -7.50 21.03
C LEU A 116 7.90 -8.73 20.75
N THR A 117 8.54 -8.81 19.59
CA THR A 117 9.43 -9.91 19.21
C THR A 117 10.88 -9.72 19.66
N GLY A 118 11.20 -8.62 20.35
CA GLY A 118 12.57 -8.31 20.77
C GLY A 118 13.49 -7.89 19.60
N SER A 119 12.93 -7.61 18.41
CA SER A 119 13.68 -7.24 17.20
C SER A 119 14.04 -5.74 17.17
N ALA A 120 14.45 -5.18 18.30
CA ALA A 120 14.66 -3.74 18.48
C ALA A 120 15.76 -3.14 17.58
N ARG A 121 16.66 -3.97 17.02
CA ARG A 121 17.74 -3.54 16.12
C ARG A 121 17.38 -3.52 14.64
N VAL A 122 16.23 -4.06 14.26
CA VAL A 122 15.77 -4.04 12.87
C VAL A 122 15.57 -2.59 12.44
N VAL A 123 16.07 -2.27 11.25
CA VAL A 123 15.94 -0.95 10.64
C VAL A 123 14.94 -1.06 9.49
N LEU A 124 13.76 -0.50 9.69
CA LEU A 124 12.71 -0.46 8.68
C LEU A 124 12.87 0.79 7.81
N MET A 125 12.88 0.61 6.49
CA MET A 125 12.94 1.70 5.51
C MET A 125 12.27 1.28 4.21
N GLY A 126 11.67 2.22 3.51
CA GLY A 126 11.03 2.03 2.21
C GLY A 126 9.59 2.47 2.14
N ALA A 127 9.19 2.88 0.95
CA ALA A 127 7.82 3.27 0.62
C ALA A 127 6.87 2.07 0.49
N SER A 128 7.38 0.85 0.55
CA SER A 128 6.65 -0.36 0.13
C SER A 128 5.35 -0.60 0.90
N GLY A 129 5.29 -0.35 2.21
CA GLY A 129 4.05 -0.47 2.98
C GLY A 129 2.93 0.44 2.43
N ALA A 130 3.26 1.69 2.08
CA ALA A 130 2.31 2.60 1.42
C ALA A 130 2.00 2.16 -0.01
N ILE A 131 2.97 1.62 -0.76
CA ILE A 131 2.78 1.15 -2.14
C ILE A 131 1.89 -0.10 -2.20
N TYR A 132 2.03 -1.02 -1.25
CA TYR A 132 1.09 -2.15 -1.12
C TYR A 132 -0.33 -1.67 -0.84
N SER A 133 -0.48 -0.60 -0.04
CA SER A 133 -1.79 0.07 0.12
C SER A 133 -2.31 0.64 -1.19
N VAL A 134 -1.43 1.26 -2.01
CA VAL A 134 -1.80 1.79 -3.33
C VAL A 134 -2.17 0.68 -4.31
N LEU A 135 -1.47 -0.46 -4.29
CA LEU A 135 -1.83 -1.64 -5.08
C LEU A 135 -3.23 -2.17 -4.70
N PHE A 136 -3.53 -2.21 -3.40
CA PHE A 136 -4.86 -2.55 -2.90
C PHE A 136 -5.92 -1.56 -3.40
N ALA A 137 -5.65 -0.26 -3.28
CA ALA A 137 -6.54 0.79 -3.77
C ALA A 137 -6.78 0.68 -5.28
N TYR A 138 -5.75 0.35 -6.05
CA TYR A 138 -5.88 0.08 -7.48
C TYR A 138 -6.86 -1.06 -7.76
N ALA A 139 -6.77 -2.16 -7.00
CA ALA A 139 -7.68 -3.28 -7.14
C ALA A 139 -9.14 -2.95 -6.73
N VAL A 140 -9.35 -1.95 -5.88
CA VAL A 140 -10.70 -1.45 -5.54
C VAL A 140 -11.22 -0.50 -6.59
N CYS A 141 -10.37 0.41 -7.10
CA CYS A 141 -10.75 1.41 -8.13
C CYS A 141 -10.91 0.80 -9.52
N TYR A 142 -10.12 -0.21 -9.85
CA TYR A 142 -10.06 -0.86 -11.16
C TYR A 142 -10.19 -2.40 -11.06
N PRO A 143 -11.27 -2.92 -10.50
CA PRO A 143 -11.36 -4.36 -10.18
C PRO A 143 -11.43 -5.27 -11.42
N ASN A 144 -11.84 -4.74 -12.59
CA ASN A 144 -11.87 -5.45 -13.85
C ASN A 144 -10.56 -5.34 -14.66
N SER A 145 -9.63 -4.47 -14.23
CA SER A 145 -8.39 -4.29 -14.97
C SER A 145 -7.50 -5.53 -14.87
N ARG A 146 -6.73 -5.76 -15.94
CA ARG A 146 -5.71 -6.80 -15.99
C ARG A 146 -4.34 -6.17 -15.93
N VAL A 147 -3.53 -6.62 -14.98
CA VAL A 147 -2.11 -6.26 -14.86
C VAL A 147 -1.30 -7.37 -15.53
N PHE A 148 -0.45 -6.99 -16.48
CA PHE A 148 0.36 -7.95 -17.21
C PHE A 148 1.67 -8.20 -16.45
N ILE A 149 1.77 -9.36 -15.77
CA ILE A 149 3.00 -9.77 -15.10
C ILE A 149 3.98 -10.23 -16.18
N TRP A 150 5.23 -9.74 -16.11
CA TRP A 150 6.28 -9.94 -17.12
C TRP A 150 5.85 -9.55 -18.55
N GLY A 151 4.83 -8.69 -18.68
CA GLY A 151 4.36 -8.21 -19.98
C GLY A 151 3.44 -9.15 -20.75
N PHE A 152 3.24 -10.40 -20.32
CA PHE A 152 2.44 -11.39 -21.06
C PHE A 152 1.36 -12.08 -20.23
N LEU A 153 1.49 -12.20 -18.90
CA LEU A 153 0.52 -12.90 -18.07
C LEU A 153 -0.54 -11.93 -17.50
N PRO A 154 -1.77 -11.88 -18.05
CA PRO A 154 -2.82 -10.96 -17.60
C PRO A 154 -3.47 -11.49 -16.32
N ILE A 155 -3.24 -10.81 -15.20
CA ILE A 155 -3.86 -11.12 -13.91
C ILE A 155 -4.83 -10.00 -13.54
N ARG A 156 -6.04 -10.31 -13.09
CA ARG A 156 -6.98 -9.31 -12.57
C ARG A 156 -6.45 -8.68 -11.29
N SER A 157 -6.65 -7.38 -11.15
CA SER A 157 -6.11 -6.62 -10.02
C SER A 157 -6.51 -7.15 -8.63
N PRO A 158 -7.76 -7.64 -8.35
CA PRO A 158 -8.06 -8.27 -7.07
C PRO A 158 -7.30 -9.59 -6.85
N VAL A 159 -7.16 -10.40 -7.93
CA VAL A 159 -6.41 -11.67 -7.86
C VAL A 159 -4.92 -11.40 -7.60
N LEU A 160 -4.38 -10.34 -8.20
CA LEU A 160 -2.99 -9.92 -7.96
C LEU A 160 -2.76 -9.57 -6.49
N VAL A 161 -3.67 -8.82 -5.85
CA VAL A 161 -3.59 -8.52 -4.42
C VAL A 161 -3.64 -9.79 -3.59
N MET A 162 -4.51 -10.76 -3.92
CA MET A 162 -4.56 -12.05 -3.21
C MET A 162 -3.26 -12.85 -3.36
N ILE A 163 -2.68 -12.89 -4.56
CA ILE A 163 -1.39 -13.56 -4.80
C ILE A 163 -0.28 -12.91 -3.98
N TYR A 164 -0.15 -11.58 -4.00
CA TYR A 164 0.85 -10.90 -3.19
C TYR A 164 0.63 -11.13 -1.70
N THR A 165 -0.63 -11.12 -1.23
CA THR A 165 -0.93 -11.44 0.18
C THR A 165 -0.43 -12.84 0.57
N ILE A 166 -0.66 -13.85 -0.29
CA ILE A 166 -0.19 -15.21 -0.04
C ILE A 166 1.34 -15.26 -0.04
N ILE A 167 2.00 -14.63 -1.00
CA ILE A 167 3.48 -14.57 -1.08
C ILE A 167 4.04 -13.96 0.21
N GLU A 168 3.54 -12.80 0.65
CA GLU A 168 4.02 -12.14 1.86
C GLU A 168 3.83 -12.99 3.12
N ILE A 169 2.71 -13.73 3.22
CA ILE A 169 2.47 -14.66 4.34
C ILE A 169 3.46 -15.82 4.29
N VAL A 170 3.67 -16.43 3.12
CA VAL A 170 4.59 -17.56 2.96
C VAL A 170 6.02 -17.11 3.27
N GLU A 171 6.47 -15.99 2.72
CA GLU A 171 7.80 -15.46 2.98
C GLU A 171 8.00 -15.09 4.46
N GLN A 172 6.98 -14.52 5.11
CA GLN A 172 7.03 -14.22 6.55
C GLN A 172 7.20 -15.50 7.41
N LEU A 173 6.60 -16.62 7.00
CA LEU A 173 6.62 -17.87 7.78
C LEU A 173 7.88 -18.72 7.52
N PHE A 174 8.41 -18.71 6.30
CA PHE A 174 9.44 -19.64 5.85
C PHE A 174 10.79 -18.99 5.56
N THR A 175 10.87 -17.66 5.48
CA THR A 175 12.10 -16.96 5.16
C THR A 175 12.63 -16.22 6.39
N TYR A 176 13.87 -16.53 6.79
CA TYR A 176 14.59 -15.74 7.81
C TYR A 176 15.12 -14.41 7.25
N SER A 177 14.36 -13.79 6.34
CA SER A 177 14.75 -12.49 5.79
C SER A 177 14.34 -11.38 6.74
N ASN A 178 15.21 -10.37 6.90
CA ASN A 178 14.89 -9.13 7.60
C ASN A 178 13.96 -8.21 6.76
N VAL A 179 13.28 -8.77 5.77
CA VAL A 179 12.39 -8.02 4.89
C VAL A 179 11.08 -7.76 5.62
N ALA A 180 10.55 -6.60 5.36
CA ALA A 180 9.37 -6.09 6.04
C ALA A 180 8.06 -6.70 5.49
N HIS A 181 7.98 -8.03 5.32
CA HIS A 181 6.78 -8.73 4.83
C HIS A 181 5.54 -8.33 5.63
N LEU A 182 5.65 -8.25 6.96
CA LEU A 182 4.58 -7.75 7.81
C LEU A 182 4.17 -6.31 7.47
N THR A 183 5.12 -5.44 7.14
CA THR A 183 4.81 -4.04 6.77
C THR A 183 3.96 -3.99 5.51
N HIS A 184 4.21 -4.88 4.55
CA HIS A 184 3.42 -5.01 3.32
C HIS A 184 2.00 -5.48 3.62
N LEU A 185 1.85 -6.52 4.45
CA LEU A 185 0.54 -7.00 4.89
C LEU A 185 -0.24 -5.94 5.65
N PHE A 186 0.41 -5.20 6.54
CA PHE A 186 -0.22 -4.06 7.23
C PHE A 186 -0.61 -2.95 6.26
N GLY A 187 0.11 -2.77 5.16
CA GLY A 187 -0.30 -1.88 4.07
C GLY A 187 -1.65 -2.25 3.48
N PHE A 188 -1.88 -3.54 3.19
CA PHE A 188 -3.17 -4.02 2.71
C PHE A 188 -4.29 -3.83 3.75
N VAL A 189 -4.02 -4.14 5.02
CA VAL A 189 -5.00 -3.95 6.11
C VAL A 189 -5.35 -2.47 6.27
N ALA A 190 -4.36 -1.57 6.26
CA ALA A 190 -4.58 -0.13 6.37
C ALA A 190 -5.43 0.39 5.21
N ALA A 191 -5.16 -0.06 3.98
CA ALA A 191 -5.96 0.30 2.81
C ALA A 191 -7.40 -0.21 2.92
N PHE A 192 -7.59 -1.46 3.34
CA PHE A 192 -8.92 -2.04 3.55
C PHE A 192 -9.74 -1.21 4.54
N LEU A 193 -9.16 -0.87 5.69
CA LEU A 193 -9.79 -0.04 6.71
C LEU A 193 -10.08 1.37 6.20
N TYR A 194 -9.15 1.97 5.45
CA TYR A 194 -9.35 3.29 4.85
C TYR A 194 -10.57 3.31 3.92
N PHE A 195 -10.69 2.32 3.03
CA PHE A 195 -11.84 2.24 2.12
C PHE A 195 -13.16 2.07 2.87
N ILE A 196 -13.22 1.23 3.91
CA ILE A 196 -14.43 1.04 4.71
C ILE A 196 -14.77 2.30 5.51
N ILE A 197 -13.80 2.87 6.24
CA ILE A 197 -14.06 3.93 7.20
C ILE A 197 -14.18 5.29 6.50
N ARG A 198 -13.24 5.62 5.62
CA ARG A 198 -13.15 6.94 4.97
C ARG A 198 -13.99 7.04 3.71
N MET A 199 -13.89 6.05 2.82
CA MET A 199 -14.55 6.07 1.52
C MET A 199 -15.97 5.48 1.56
N GLY A 200 -16.33 4.73 2.61
CA GLY A 200 -17.62 4.03 2.71
C GLY A 200 -17.78 2.89 1.70
N ILE A 201 -16.69 2.40 1.12
CA ILE A 201 -16.64 1.35 0.13
C ILE A 201 -16.21 0.04 0.78
N ASN A 202 -16.93 -1.05 0.55
CA ASN A 202 -16.51 -2.37 0.98
C ASN A 202 -15.76 -3.10 -0.16
N PRO A 203 -14.43 -3.26 -0.05
CA PRO A 203 -13.62 -3.89 -1.10
C PRO A 203 -14.05 -5.31 -1.43
N ILE A 204 -14.44 -6.10 -0.43
CA ILE A 204 -14.87 -7.50 -0.63
C ILE A 204 -16.13 -7.56 -1.49
N LYS A 205 -17.10 -6.66 -1.27
CA LYS A 205 -18.31 -6.59 -2.10
C LYS A 205 -17.97 -6.20 -3.54
N VAL A 206 -17.07 -5.23 -3.72
CA VAL A 206 -16.60 -4.80 -5.05
C VAL A 206 -15.98 -6.00 -5.79
N TRP A 207 -15.07 -6.72 -5.16
CA TRP A 207 -14.36 -7.85 -5.77
C TRP A 207 -15.27 -9.05 -6.04
N LYS A 208 -16.16 -9.39 -5.11
CA LYS A 208 -17.16 -10.46 -5.33
C LYS A 208 -18.01 -10.19 -6.56
N ASN A 209 -18.51 -8.98 -6.72
CA ASN A 209 -19.36 -8.60 -7.85
C ASN A 209 -18.64 -8.78 -9.21
N VAL A 210 -17.33 -8.56 -9.22
CA VAL A 210 -16.50 -8.71 -10.44
C VAL A 210 -16.18 -10.18 -10.72
N LEU A 211 -15.76 -10.91 -9.68
CA LEU A 211 -15.38 -12.32 -9.83
C LEU A 211 -16.58 -13.24 -10.14
N HIS A 212 -17.79 -12.85 -9.68
CA HIS A 212 -19.02 -13.62 -9.97
C HIS A 212 -19.60 -13.34 -11.38
N LYS A 213 -19.33 -12.18 -11.98
CA LYS A 213 -19.81 -11.89 -13.35
C LYS A 213 -19.22 -12.79 -14.42
N ASP A 214 -18.09 -13.43 -14.15
CA ASP A 214 -17.40 -14.32 -15.09
C ASP A 214 -17.71 -15.80 -14.87
N ASN A 215 -18.68 -16.14 -14.05
CA ASN A 215 -19.06 -17.55 -13.90
C ASN A 215 -19.97 -17.97 -15.07
N PRO A 216 -19.45 -18.75 -16.05
CA PRO A 216 -20.20 -19.12 -17.28
C PRO A 216 -21.45 -19.95 -16.99
N ASN A 217 -21.60 -20.50 -15.77
CA ASN A 217 -22.77 -21.28 -15.38
C ASN A 217 -24.02 -20.43 -15.09
N ARG A 218 -23.96 -19.10 -15.14
CA ARG A 218 -25.13 -18.24 -14.94
C ARG A 218 -25.91 -17.92 -16.21
N GLU A 219 -25.27 -17.95 -17.37
CA GLU A 219 -25.98 -17.78 -18.65
C GLU A 219 -26.90 -18.95 -18.93
N GLN A 220 -26.53 -20.16 -18.50
CA GLN A 220 -27.36 -21.38 -18.69
C GLN A 220 -28.55 -21.50 -17.73
N SER A 221 -28.60 -20.75 -16.62
CA SER A 221 -29.74 -20.83 -15.70
C SER A 221 -30.88 -19.88 -16.04
N ASN A 222 -30.59 -18.79 -16.76
CA ASN A 222 -31.63 -17.85 -17.17
C ASN A 222 -32.37 -18.33 -18.47
N ASP A 223 -31.71 -19.12 -19.30
CA ASP A 223 -32.33 -19.69 -20.51
C ASP A 223 -33.29 -20.86 -20.18
N ASN A 224 -33.26 -21.39 -18.95
CA ASN A 224 -34.14 -22.48 -18.51
C ASN A 224 -35.36 -22.03 -17.69
N GLU A 225 -35.47 -20.75 -17.35
CA GLU A 225 -36.66 -20.19 -16.67
C GLU A 225 -37.67 -19.57 -17.63
N ASP A 226 -37.34 -19.46 -18.93
CA ASP A 226 -38.23 -18.92 -19.98
C ASP A 226 -38.80 -19.99 -20.93
N LEU A 227 -38.76 -21.26 -20.55
CA LEU A 227 -39.41 -22.40 -21.22
C LEU A 227 -40.45 -23.05 -20.30
#